data_5fb3c572178c827c915d995ee0f61354
#
_entry.id   5fb3c572178c827c915d995ee0f61354
#
_cell.length_a   1.000
_cell.length_b   1.000
_cell.length_c   1.000
_cell.angle_alpha   90.00
_cell.angle_beta   90.00
_cell.angle_gamma   90.00
#
_symmetry.space_group_name_H-M   'P 1'
#
loop_
_entity.id
_entity.type
_entity.pdbx_description
1 polymer ?
#
loop_
_entity_poly.entity_id
_entity_poly.type
_entity_poly.pdbx_seq_one_letter_code
_entity_poly.pdbx_strand_id
1 'polypeptide(L)'
;MTQTTLAPEVNRPQSTEPAFGLLNRLFRLATVVLAVVVVLMLVVLIGRSAVYKIHAYERGLHLRGGRFIAVDDPGWHVQIPLVDTVIIVKVNERLGYVEQVPAMTSDDVTMDVSLQYTYRVSDPQRFALEVDDPERIIFEFVQGKLRDVVNTKEMTEVMHSRAEMNTEVMAALREKEEQYGVQFVTVQIQSASPPEEVVTAIKDRMVAVQRQEQAQAEAAQRRTLADAEYYAAQKKADGSAYEITALAAADAQRIALTSAAEREAMQATLAALQGKGDLGAQYIQLLIAEQLKDNSKWIISGGSGETVPVVELRTTP
;
A
#
# COMPACT_ATOMS: atom_id res chain seq x y z
N MET A 1 -92.15 46.68 -108.23
CA MET A 1 -92.23 46.80 -106.78
C MET A 1 -91.60 45.59 -106.17
N THR A 2 -90.41 45.66 -105.86
CA THR A 2 -89.67 44.52 -105.21
C THR A 2 -88.64 45.11 -104.16
N GLN A 3 -88.94 44.94 -102.91
CA GLN A 3 -88.11 45.38 -101.82
C GLN A 3 -87.02 44.29 -101.55
N THR A 4 -85.83 44.70 -101.65
CA THR A 4 -84.64 43.91 -101.25
C THR A 4 -84.38 44.15 -99.80
N THR A 5 -84.48 43.07 -99.02
CA THR A 5 -84.22 43.06 -97.61
C THR A 5 -82.70 42.76 -97.37
N LEU A 6 -81.95 43.65 -96.77
CA LEU A 6 -80.57 43.47 -96.32
C LEU A 6 -80.53 42.69 -95.03
N ALA A 7 -79.82 41.57 -95.03
CA ALA A 7 -79.54 40.75 -93.84
C ALA A 7 -78.43 41.42 -92.99
N PRO A 8 -78.43 41.31 -91.65
CA PRO A 8 -77.44 41.88 -90.76
C PRO A 8 -76.18 41.03 -90.82
N GLU A 9 -75.05 41.70 -90.84
CA GLU A 9 -73.67 41.15 -90.80
C GLU A 9 -73.38 40.62 -89.40
N VAL A 10 -73.12 39.26 -89.35
CA VAL A 10 -72.77 38.57 -88.10
C VAL A 10 -71.28 38.86 -87.80
N ASN A 11 -71.05 39.63 -86.83
CA ASN A 11 -69.68 39.89 -86.23
C ASN A 11 -69.15 38.54 -85.66
N ARG A 12 -68.12 37.93 -86.24
CA ARG A 12 -67.43 36.77 -85.69
C ARG A 12 -66.44 37.24 -84.66
N PRO A 13 -66.43 36.73 -83.40
CA PRO A 13 -65.43 37.04 -82.47
C PRO A 13 -64.05 36.57 -82.98
N GLN A 14 -63.06 37.48 -83.00
CA GLN A 14 -61.66 37.18 -83.27
C GLN A 14 -61.15 36.19 -82.24
N SER A 15 -60.66 35.03 -82.65
CA SER A 15 -60.00 34.00 -81.82
C SER A 15 -58.68 34.57 -81.25
N THR A 16 -58.67 34.87 -79.97
CA THR A 16 -57.46 35.22 -79.21
C THR A 16 -56.65 33.97 -78.90
N GLU A 17 -56.15 33.24 -79.86
CA GLU A 17 -55.48 31.95 -79.74
C GLU A 17 -53.93 31.96 -79.78
N PRO A 18 -53.14 32.96 -79.79
CA PRO A 18 -51.67 32.75 -79.63
C PRO A 18 -51.14 32.78 -78.18
N ALA A 19 -51.83 33.39 -77.18
CA ALA A 19 -51.33 33.47 -75.83
C ALA A 19 -51.45 32.18 -75.02
N PHE A 20 -52.50 31.38 -75.17
CA PHE A 20 -52.70 30.14 -74.49
C PHE A 20 -51.71 29.03 -74.90
N GLY A 21 -51.31 29.00 -76.20
CA GLY A 21 -50.33 28.06 -76.68
C GLY A 21 -48.92 28.26 -76.18
N LEU A 22 -48.51 29.56 -76.04
CA LEU A 22 -47.20 29.94 -75.46
C LEU A 22 -47.13 29.67 -73.93
N LEU A 23 -48.23 29.96 -73.21
CA LEU A 23 -48.30 29.72 -71.77
C LEU A 23 -48.22 28.24 -71.44
N ASN A 24 -48.91 27.36 -72.27
CA ASN A 24 -48.89 25.94 -72.09
C ASN A 24 -47.50 25.30 -72.44
N ARG A 25 -46.80 25.91 -73.45
CA ARG A 25 -45.41 25.52 -73.75
C ARG A 25 -44.44 25.90 -72.66
N LEU A 26 -44.56 27.12 -72.06
CA LEU A 26 -43.77 27.57 -70.94
C LEU A 26 -44.04 26.73 -69.72
N PHE A 27 -45.27 26.38 -69.43
CA PHE A 27 -45.65 25.52 -68.29
C PHE A 27 -45.08 24.12 -68.47
N ARG A 28 -45.15 23.51 -69.66
CA ARG A 28 -44.49 22.22 -69.96
C ARG A 28 -42.96 22.29 -69.83
N LEU A 29 -42.33 23.33 -70.33
CA LEU A 29 -40.93 23.54 -70.16
C LEU A 29 -40.56 23.68 -68.64
N ALA A 30 -41.31 24.46 -67.86
CA ALA A 30 -41.11 24.61 -66.43
C ALA A 30 -41.27 23.27 -65.69
N THR A 31 -42.28 22.44 -66.05
CA THR A 31 -42.49 21.11 -65.46
C THR A 31 -41.36 20.14 -65.82
N VAL A 32 -40.83 20.16 -67.05
CA VAL A 32 -39.69 19.36 -67.46
C VAL A 32 -38.42 19.78 -66.75
N VAL A 33 -38.13 21.10 -66.65
CA VAL A 33 -37.00 21.63 -65.88
C VAL A 33 -37.10 21.25 -64.42
N LEU A 34 -38.26 21.39 -63.80
CA LEU A 34 -38.50 20.99 -62.43
C LEU A 34 -38.26 19.48 -62.23
N ALA A 35 -38.77 18.64 -63.15
CA ALA A 35 -38.57 17.20 -63.12
C ALA A 35 -37.08 16.82 -63.24
N VAL A 36 -36.33 17.50 -64.12
CA VAL A 36 -34.88 17.28 -64.30
C VAL A 36 -34.12 17.70 -63.00
N VAL A 37 -34.49 18.85 -62.40
CA VAL A 37 -33.90 19.29 -61.15
C VAL A 37 -34.16 18.30 -60.00
N VAL A 38 -35.41 17.80 -59.89
CA VAL A 38 -35.77 16.77 -58.90
C VAL A 38 -34.98 15.47 -59.12
N VAL A 39 -34.88 14.99 -60.37
CA VAL A 39 -34.09 13.80 -60.70
C VAL A 39 -32.62 14.01 -60.38
N LEU A 40 -32.05 15.16 -60.71
CA LEU A 40 -30.66 15.49 -60.46
C LEU A 40 -30.40 15.56 -58.92
N MET A 41 -31.34 16.16 -58.18
CA MET A 41 -31.29 16.21 -56.73
C MET A 41 -31.33 14.79 -56.11
N LEU A 42 -32.21 13.91 -56.61
CA LEU A 42 -32.31 12.52 -56.20
C LEU A 42 -31.01 11.76 -56.50
N VAL A 43 -30.42 11.93 -57.68
CA VAL A 43 -29.15 11.31 -58.07
C VAL A 43 -28.01 11.76 -57.14
N VAL A 44 -27.94 13.04 -56.81
CA VAL A 44 -26.93 13.59 -55.86
C VAL A 44 -27.16 13.02 -54.46
N LEU A 45 -28.40 12.94 -54.01
CA LEU A 45 -28.78 12.42 -52.70
C LEU A 45 -28.44 10.92 -52.56
N ILE A 46 -28.74 10.13 -53.55
CA ILE A 46 -28.40 8.69 -53.67
C ILE A 46 -26.87 8.53 -53.77
N GLY A 47 -26.21 9.33 -54.60
CA GLY A 47 -24.75 9.31 -54.75
C GLY A 47 -24.01 9.59 -53.46
N ARG A 48 -24.49 10.55 -52.66
CA ARG A 48 -23.91 10.81 -51.34
C ARG A 48 -24.11 9.69 -50.33
N SER A 49 -25.21 8.93 -50.42
CA SER A 49 -25.48 7.79 -49.55
C SER A 49 -24.82 6.49 -50.03
N ALA A 50 -24.34 6.45 -51.29
CA ALA A 50 -23.68 5.30 -51.88
C ALA A 50 -22.17 5.21 -51.52
N VAL A 51 -21.56 6.29 -51.04
CA VAL A 51 -20.12 6.31 -50.73
C VAL A 51 -19.93 6.51 -49.24
N TYR A 52 -19.12 5.67 -48.60
CA TYR A 52 -18.74 5.78 -47.21
C TYR A 52 -17.23 5.64 -47.04
N LYS A 53 -16.71 6.16 -45.92
CA LYS A 53 -15.31 6.13 -45.60
C LYS A 53 -15.07 5.40 -44.27
N ILE A 54 -14.14 4.44 -44.28
CA ILE A 54 -13.69 3.71 -43.09
C ILE A 54 -12.34 4.29 -42.68
N HIS A 55 -12.19 4.67 -41.41
CA HIS A 55 -10.92 5.21 -40.87
C HIS A 55 -9.94 4.07 -40.59
N ALA A 56 -8.65 4.42 -40.40
CA ALA A 56 -7.58 3.45 -40.18
C ALA A 56 -7.80 2.56 -38.92
N TYR A 57 -8.52 3.08 -37.93
CA TYR A 57 -8.84 2.40 -36.66
C TYR A 57 -10.22 1.71 -36.66
N GLU A 58 -10.86 1.59 -37.83
CA GLU A 58 -12.20 1.03 -38.01
C GLU A 58 -12.14 -0.09 -39.03
N ARG A 59 -13.16 -1.01 -38.98
CA ARG A 59 -13.48 -2.00 -39.98
C ARG A 59 -14.97 -1.91 -40.27
N GLY A 60 -15.33 -2.06 -41.53
CA GLY A 60 -16.71 -2.07 -41.97
C GLY A 60 -17.20 -3.51 -42.12
N LEU A 61 -18.31 -3.86 -41.51
CA LEU A 61 -19.00 -5.10 -41.76
C LEU A 61 -20.05 -4.86 -42.84
N HIS A 62 -19.82 -5.37 -44.05
CA HIS A 62 -20.71 -5.20 -45.17
C HIS A 62 -21.80 -6.29 -45.15
N LEU A 63 -23.05 -5.85 -44.99
CA LEU A 63 -24.22 -6.71 -45.01
C LEU A 63 -25.09 -6.35 -46.21
N ARG A 64 -25.54 -7.35 -46.99
CA ARG A 64 -26.47 -7.19 -48.08
C ARG A 64 -27.77 -7.95 -47.80
N GLY A 65 -28.87 -7.21 -47.72
CA GLY A 65 -30.13 -7.77 -47.32
C GLY A 65 -30.10 -8.50 -45.97
N GLY A 66 -29.30 -8.00 -45.01
CA GLY A 66 -29.09 -8.59 -43.69
C GLY A 66 -28.12 -9.79 -43.64
N ARG A 67 -27.56 -10.22 -44.81
CA ARG A 67 -26.54 -11.28 -44.83
C ARG A 67 -25.14 -10.67 -44.85
N PHE A 68 -24.26 -11.13 -43.96
CA PHE A 68 -22.86 -10.78 -44.00
C PHE A 68 -22.17 -11.22 -45.30
N ILE A 69 -21.37 -10.32 -45.89
CA ILE A 69 -20.64 -10.59 -47.15
C ILE A 69 -19.13 -10.57 -46.88
N ALA A 70 -18.62 -9.47 -46.30
CA ALA A 70 -17.19 -9.25 -46.12
C ALA A 70 -16.90 -8.22 -45.02
N VAL A 71 -15.64 -8.20 -44.56
CA VAL A 71 -15.11 -7.14 -43.76
C VAL A 71 -14.37 -6.17 -44.69
N ASP A 72 -14.78 -4.92 -44.68
CA ASP A 72 -14.15 -3.86 -45.47
C ASP A 72 -12.98 -3.23 -44.70
N ASP A 73 -11.85 -3.11 -45.39
CA ASP A 73 -10.64 -2.48 -44.89
C ASP A 73 -10.76 -0.94 -44.87
N PRO A 74 -9.86 -0.23 -44.18
CA PRO A 74 -9.82 1.24 -44.18
C PRO A 74 -9.71 1.80 -45.60
N GLY A 75 -10.53 2.80 -45.92
CA GLY A 75 -10.55 3.43 -47.22
C GLY A 75 -11.94 3.95 -47.63
N TRP A 76 -12.07 4.27 -48.92
CA TRP A 76 -13.33 4.66 -49.52
C TRP A 76 -14.01 3.43 -50.14
N HIS A 77 -15.26 3.22 -49.81
CA HIS A 77 -16.08 2.12 -50.30
C HIS A 77 -17.39 2.59 -50.86
N VAL A 78 -17.98 1.76 -51.70
CA VAL A 78 -19.28 2.02 -52.35
C VAL A 78 -20.28 0.98 -51.86
N GLN A 79 -21.45 1.43 -51.46
CA GLN A 79 -22.59 0.59 -51.06
C GLN A 79 -23.79 0.89 -51.92
N ILE A 80 -24.67 -0.10 -52.11
CA ILE A 80 -25.95 0.09 -52.77
C ILE A 80 -26.96 0.58 -51.72
N PRO A 81 -27.39 1.87 -51.80
CA PRO A 81 -28.37 2.37 -50.86
C PRO A 81 -29.63 1.52 -50.82
N LEU A 82 -30.26 1.34 -49.68
CA LEU A 82 -31.45 0.52 -49.41
C LEU A 82 -31.23 -1.01 -49.39
N VAL A 83 -30.17 -1.52 -50.01
CA VAL A 83 -29.87 -2.96 -50.04
C VAL A 83 -28.72 -3.32 -49.12
N ASP A 84 -27.67 -2.51 -49.13
CA ASP A 84 -26.48 -2.73 -48.34
C ASP A 84 -26.54 -1.93 -47.03
N THR A 85 -26.09 -2.56 -45.93
CA THR A 85 -25.92 -1.94 -44.62
C THR A 85 -24.49 -2.17 -44.18
N VAL A 86 -23.81 -1.13 -43.69
CA VAL A 86 -22.44 -1.25 -43.18
C VAL A 86 -22.43 -0.91 -41.70
N ILE A 87 -21.92 -1.84 -40.87
CA ILE A 87 -21.72 -1.65 -39.46
C ILE A 87 -20.23 -1.32 -39.25
N ILE A 88 -19.94 -0.13 -38.74
CA ILE A 88 -18.56 0.29 -38.46
C ILE A 88 -18.17 -0.13 -37.06
N VAL A 89 -17.13 -0.96 -36.96
CA VAL A 89 -16.56 -1.43 -35.68
C VAL A 89 -15.17 -0.82 -35.50
N LYS A 90 -14.95 -0.19 -34.37
CA LYS A 90 -13.63 0.32 -33.98
C LYS A 90 -12.77 -0.83 -33.50
N VAL A 91 -11.57 -0.98 -34.09
CA VAL A 91 -10.62 -2.06 -33.77
C VAL A 91 -9.40 -1.59 -32.95
N ASN A 92 -9.36 -0.29 -32.63
CA ASN A 92 -8.34 0.26 -31.74
C ASN A 92 -8.53 -0.23 -30.31
N GLU A 93 -7.49 -0.05 -29.49
CA GLU A 93 -7.57 -0.36 -28.06
C GLU A 93 -8.60 0.50 -27.35
N ARG A 94 -9.39 -0.15 -26.51
CA ARG A 94 -10.44 0.46 -25.71
C ARG A 94 -10.19 0.16 -24.24
N LEU A 95 -10.52 1.13 -23.43
CA LEU A 95 -10.41 1.06 -21.99
C LEU A 95 -11.78 0.78 -21.38
N GLY A 96 -11.84 -0.22 -20.52
CA GLY A 96 -13.00 -0.52 -19.70
C GLY A 96 -12.66 -0.41 -18.21
N TYR A 97 -13.64 -0.03 -17.42
CA TYR A 97 -13.54 0.06 -15.97
C TYR A 97 -14.65 -0.78 -15.34
N VAL A 98 -14.27 -1.49 -14.31
CA VAL A 98 -15.18 -2.20 -13.41
C VAL A 98 -14.98 -1.61 -12.04
N GLU A 99 -15.95 -0.85 -11.55
CA GLU A 99 -15.82 -0.11 -10.29
C GLU A 99 -16.61 -0.80 -9.18
N GLN A 100 -16.01 -0.91 -8.00
CA GLN A 100 -16.65 -1.33 -6.75
C GLN A 100 -17.47 -2.62 -6.87
N VAL A 101 -16.87 -3.65 -7.42
CA VAL A 101 -17.51 -4.97 -7.50
C VAL A 101 -17.40 -5.66 -6.15
N PRO A 102 -18.52 -5.95 -5.51
CA PRO A 102 -18.49 -6.76 -4.31
C PRO A 102 -18.11 -8.21 -4.67
N ALA A 103 -17.04 -8.69 -4.10
CA ALA A 103 -16.54 -10.05 -4.23
C ALA A 103 -16.22 -10.61 -2.85
N MET A 104 -16.60 -11.87 -2.60
CA MET A 104 -16.33 -12.56 -1.36
C MET A 104 -14.99 -13.30 -1.51
N THR A 105 -14.14 -13.19 -0.52
CA THR A 105 -12.87 -13.91 -0.46
C THR A 105 -13.05 -15.32 0.12
N SER A 106 -12.02 -16.17 0.04
CA SER A 106 -12.07 -17.54 0.57
C SER A 106 -12.24 -17.62 2.10
N ASP A 107 -11.92 -16.53 2.80
CA ASP A 107 -12.09 -16.33 4.25
C ASP A 107 -13.39 -15.59 4.63
N ASP A 108 -14.42 -15.64 3.76
CA ASP A 108 -15.75 -15.09 3.94
C ASP A 108 -15.80 -13.56 4.16
N VAL A 109 -14.80 -12.81 3.69
CA VAL A 109 -14.80 -11.35 3.75
C VAL A 109 -15.27 -10.78 2.42
N THR A 110 -16.32 -9.97 2.42
CA THR A 110 -16.75 -9.22 1.24
C THR A 110 -15.83 -8.03 1.02
N MET A 111 -15.25 -7.91 -0.17
CA MET A 111 -14.38 -6.81 -0.55
C MET A 111 -14.92 -6.09 -1.77
N ASP A 112 -14.75 -4.78 -1.82
CA ASP A 112 -15.00 -3.98 -3.02
C ASP A 112 -13.72 -3.91 -3.85
N VAL A 113 -13.77 -4.51 -5.04
CA VAL A 113 -12.63 -4.56 -5.95
C VAL A 113 -12.92 -3.77 -7.21
N SER A 114 -12.00 -2.91 -7.60
CA SER A 114 -12.06 -2.15 -8.86
C SER A 114 -10.95 -2.60 -9.79
N LEU A 115 -11.30 -2.75 -11.06
CA LEU A 115 -10.40 -3.26 -12.09
C LEU A 115 -10.50 -2.40 -13.35
N GLN A 116 -9.36 -2.13 -13.95
CA GLN A 116 -9.24 -1.52 -15.26
C GLN A 116 -8.74 -2.56 -16.25
N TYR A 117 -9.34 -2.62 -17.43
CA TYR A 117 -8.89 -3.51 -18.48
C TYR A 117 -8.84 -2.79 -19.82
N THR A 118 -7.89 -3.20 -20.65
CA THR A 118 -7.77 -2.71 -22.03
C THR A 118 -7.94 -3.88 -22.96
N TYR A 119 -8.77 -3.72 -23.97
CA TYR A 119 -9.02 -4.72 -25.00
C TYR A 119 -9.08 -4.08 -26.38
N ARG A 120 -8.87 -4.87 -27.41
CA ARG A 120 -9.09 -4.51 -28.82
C ARG A 120 -9.93 -5.56 -29.51
N VAL A 121 -10.68 -5.16 -30.54
CA VAL A 121 -11.45 -6.09 -31.34
C VAL A 121 -10.51 -6.78 -32.33
N SER A 122 -10.38 -8.11 -32.23
CA SER A 122 -9.59 -8.94 -33.12
C SER A 122 -10.42 -9.47 -34.30
N ASP A 123 -11.66 -9.84 -34.03
CA ASP A 123 -12.63 -10.31 -35.04
C ASP A 123 -13.90 -9.45 -34.99
N PRO A 124 -14.00 -8.43 -35.87
CA PRO A 124 -15.18 -7.56 -35.93
C PRO A 124 -16.47 -8.27 -36.23
N GLN A 125 -16.43 -9.40 -36.98
CA GLN A 125 -17.62 -10.15 -37.34
C GLN A 125 -18.25 -10.80 -36.11
N ARG A 126 -17.46 -11.56 -35.34
CA ARG A 126 -17.92 -12.17 -34.08
C ARG A 126 -18.40 -11.14 -33.11
N PHE A 127 -17.59 -10.08 -32.94
CA PHE A 127 -17.88 -9.00 -32.01
C PHE A 127 -19.22 -8.31 -32.24
N ALA A 128 -19.57 -8.01 -33.51
CA ALA A 128 -20.75 -7.18 -33.81
C ALA A 128 -21.96 -7.95 -34.35
N LEU A 129 -21.79 -9.19 -34.81
CA LEU A 129 -22.89 -9.96 -35.40
C LEU A 129 -23.31 -11.17 -34.57
N GLU A 130 -22.43 -11.74 -33.75
CA GLU A 130 -22.75 -12.92 -32.96
C GLU A 130 -23.15 -12.55 -31.51
N VAL A 131 -22.83 -11.32 -31.08
CA VAL A 131 -23.05 -10.84 -29.70
C VAL A 131 -23.96 -9.61 -29.77
N ASP A 132 -25.05 -9.63 -29.00
CA ASP A 132 -25.89 -8.47 -28.79
C ASP A 132 -25.28 -7.63 -27.63
N ASP A 133 -25.00 -6.35 -27.89
CA ASP A 133 -24.30 -5.44 -26.95
C ASP A 133 -22.95 -6.01 -26.41
N PRO A 134 -21.97 -6.18 -27.31
CA PRO A 134 -20.71 -6.83 -26.96
C PRO A 134 -19.93 -6.11 -25.85
N GLU A 135 -20.03 -4.78 -25.74
CA GLU A 135 -19.35 -4.02 -24.72
C GLU A 135 -19.88 -4.37 -23.33
N ARG A 136 -21.18 -4.52 -23.19
CA ARG A 136 -21.83 -4.92 -21.96
C ARG A 136 -21.50 -6.36 -21.59
N ILE A 137 -21.52 -7.28 -22.56
CA ILE A 137 -21.18 -8.69 -22.30
C ILE A 137 -19.73 -8.83 -21.86
N ILE A 138 -18.79 -8.10 -22.48
CA ILE A 138 -17.39 -8.06 -22.03
C ILE A 138 -17.27 -7.52 -20.61
N PHE A 139 -17.99 -6.46 -20.30
CA PHE A 139 -18.02 -5.89 -18.95
C PHE A 139 -18.49 -6.92 -17.92
N GLU A 140 -19.63 -7.55 -18.15
CA GLU A 140 -20.20 -8.60 -17.27
C GLU A 140 -19.25 -9.81 -17.14
N PHE A 141 -18.62 -10.20 -18.25
CA PHE A 141 -17.66 -11.30 -18.27
C PHE A 141 -16.41 -10.98 -17.43
N VAL A 142 -15.83 -9.79 -17.61
CA VAL A 142 -14.68 -9.32 -16.82
C VAL A 142 -15.02 -9.25 -15.33
N GLN A 143 -16.22 -8.74 -15.02
CA GLN A 143 -16.71 -8.66 -13.65
C GLN A 143 -16.88 -10.05 -13.03
N GLY A 144 -17.44 -11.00 -13.78
CA GLY A 144 -17.59 -12.39 -13.33
C GLY A 144 -16.24 -13.05 -13.05
N LYS A 145 -15.29 -12.92 -13.99
CA LYS A 145 -13.94 -13.51 -13.82
C LYS A 145 -13.15 -12.87 -12.68
N LEU A 146 -13.33 -11.58 -12.45
CA LEU A 146 -12.76 -10.91 -11.30
C LEU A 146 -13.27 -11.53 -9.98
N ARG A 147 -14.61 -11.73 -9.87
CA ARG A 147 -15.19 -12.39 -8.69
C ARG A 147 -14.68 -13.81 -8.52
N ASP A 148 -14.60 -14.58 -9.61
CA ASP A 148 -14.12 -15.96 -9.57
C ASP A 148 -12.68 -16.02 -8.97
N VAL A 149 -11.79 -15.14 -9.42
CA VAL A 149 -10.40 -15.09 -8.94
C VAL A 149 -10.36 -14.65 -7.48
N VAL A 150 -11.11 -13.60 -7.11
CA VAL A 150 -11.15 -13.11 -5.72
C VAL A 150 -11.68 -14.18 -4.76
N ASN A 151 -12.69 -14.95 -5.16
CA ASN A 151 -13.25 -16.04 -4.35
C ASN A 151 -12.25 -17.15 -4.00
N THR A 152 -11.18 -17.29 -4.77
CA THR A 152 -10.13 -18.30 -4.51
C THR A 152 -9.02 -17.80 -3.57
N LYS A 153 -8.98 -16.51 -3.26
CA LYS A 153 -7.91 -15.87 -2.50
C LYS A 153 -8.38 -15.44 -1.11
N GLU A 154 -7.44 -15.40 -0.16
CA GLU A 154 -7.68 -14.78 1.15
C GLU A 154 -7.64 -13.25 1.04
N MET A 155 -8.31 -12.57 1.96
CA MET A 155 -8.34 -11.10 2.01
C MET A 155 -6.94 -10.48 1.98
N THR A 156 -5.99 -11.05 2.72
CA THR A 156 -4.59 -10.59 2.76
C THR A 156 -3.88 -10.73 1.43
N GLU A 157 -4.13 -11.80 0.68
CA GLU A 157 -3.58 -11.99 -0.66
C GLU A 157 -4.17 -10.98 -1.64
N VAL A 158 -5.49 -10.77 -1.62
CA VAL A 158 -6.18 -9.78 -2.46
C VAL A 158 -5.61 -8.38 -2.26
N MET A 159 -5.25 -8.03 -1.02
CA MET A 159 -4.67 -6.71 -0.71
C MET A 159 -3.21 -6.56 -1.15
N HIS A 160 -2.41 -7.63 -1.10
CA HIS A 160 -0.95 -7.55 -1.27
C HIS A 160 -0.44 -8.15 -2.59
N SER A 161 -1.14 -9.15 -3.17
CA SER A 161 -0.67 -9.91 -4.33
C SER A 161 -1.33 -9.49 -5.65
N ARG A 162 -1.52 -8.19 -5.86
CA ARG A 162 -2.22 -7.65 -7.05
C ARG A 162 -1.61 -8.08 -8.39
N ALA A 163 -0.28 -8.20 -8.45
CA ALA A 163 0.41 -8.60 -9.68
C ALA A 163 0.07 -10.04 -10.09
N GLU A 164 -0.01 -10.94 -9.11
CA GLU A 164 -0.41 -12.33 -9.34
C GLU A 164 -1.86 -12.43 -9.77
N MET A 165 -2.77 -11.73 -9.07
CA MET A 165 -4.18 -11.66 -9.43
C MET A 165 -4.39 -11.07 -10.83
N ASN A 166 -3.66 -10.02 -11.23
CA ASN A 166 -3.72 -9.48 -12.59
C ASN A 166 -3.39 -10.55 -13.63
N THR A 167 -2.41 -11.40 -13.35
CA THR A 167 -2.00 -12.50 -14.24
C THR A 167 -3.08 -13.58 -14.32
N GLU A 168 -3.67 -13.95 -13.19
CA GLU A 168 -4.74 -14.94 -13.12
C GLU A 168 -6.02 -14.46 -13.82
N VAL A 169 -6.45 -13.22 -13.54
CA VAL A 169 -7.60 -12.61 -14.24
C VAL A 169 -7.35 -12.54 -15.74
N MET A 170 -6.15 -12.10 -16.17
CA MET A 170 -5.78 -12.06 -17.57
C MET A 170 -5.84 -13.46 -18.21
N ALA A 171 -5.35 -14.49 -17.54
CA ALA A 171 -5.41 -15.86 -18.03
C ALA A 171 -6.86 -16.35 -18.19
N ALA A 172 -7.71 -16.06 -17.20
CA ALA A 172 -9.12 -16.40 -17.23
C ALA A 172 -9.91 -15.66 -18.34
N LEU A 173 -9.53 -14.40 -18.63
CA LEU A 173 -10.15 -13.62 -19.70
C LEU A 173 -9.75 -14.14 -21.09
N ARG A 174 -8.51 -14.55 -21.26
CA ARG A 174 -8.00 -15.10 -22.54
C ARG A 174 -8.75 -16.35 -23.00
N GLU A 175 -9.28 -17.12 -22.08
CA GLU A 175 -10.05 -18.32 -22.40
C GLU A 175 -11.24 -18.06 -23.34
N LYS A 176 -11.82 -16.86 -23.31
CA LYS A 176 -13.00 -16.47 -24.09
C LYS A 176 -12.73 -15.40 -25.17
N GLU A 177 -11.48 -15.00 -25.36
CA GLU A 177 -11.11 -14.01 -26.39
C GLU A 177 -11.64 -14.37 -27.77
N GLU A 178 -11.46 -15.63 -28.17
CA GLU A 178 -11.90 -16.10 -29.47
C GLU A 178 -13.41 -16.10 -29.59
N GLN A 179 -14.14 -16.41 -28.54
CA GLN A 179 -15.61 -16.47 -28.56
C GLN A 179 -16.23 -15.09 -28.79
N TYR A 180 -15.66 -14.06 -28.16
CA TYR A 180 -16.18 -12.68 -28.26
C TYR A 180 -15.51 -11.85 -29.36
N GLY A 181 -14.53 -12.40 -30.07
CA GLY A 181 -13.77 -11.70 -31.10
C GLY A 181 -12.97 -10.52 -30.59
N VAL A 182 -12.47 -10.61 -29.35
CA VAL A 182 -11.65 -9.56 -28.69
C VAL A 182 -10.32 -10.12 -28.25
N GLN A 183 -9.37 -9.25 -28.01
CA GLN A 183 -8.09 -9.57 -27.38
C GLN A 183 -7.87 -8.63 -26.21
N PHE A 184 -7.68 -9.19 -25.02
CA PHE A 184 -7.31 -8.42 -23.84
C PHE A 184 -5.82 -8.08 -23.88
N VAL A 185 -5.49 -6.79 -23.72
CA VAL A 185 -4.11 -6.29 -23.79
C VAL A 185 -3.54 -6.17 -22.39
N THR A 186 -4.29 -5.56 -21.48
CA THR A 186 -3.85 -5.31 -20.10
C THR A 186 -5.03 -5.43 -19.15
N VAL A 187 -4.75 -5.96 -17.96
CA VAL A 187 -5.68 -6.00 -16.84
C VAL A 187 -4.94 -5.51 -15.60
N GLN A 188 -5.54 -4.61 -14.85
CA GLN A 188 -4.96 -4.03 -13.65
C GLN A 188 -6.01 -3.83 -12.58
N ILE A 189 -5.80 -4.43 -11.41
CA ILE A 189 -6.59 -4.18 -10.23
C ILE A 189 -6.17 -2.82 -9.66
N GLN A 190 -7.12 -1.88 -9.61
CA GLN A 190 -6.90 -0.52 -9.15
C GLN A 190 -6.97 -0.43 -7.64
N SER A 191 -8.04 -0.96 -7.07
CA SER A 191 -8.27 -0.98 -5.63
C SER A 191 -8.93 -2.28 -5.20
N ALA A 192 -8.59 -2.70 -4.01
CA ALA A 192 -9.27 -3.77 -3.29
C ALA A 192 -9.39 -3.29 -1.84
N SER A 193 -10.61 -3.05 -1.40
CA SER A 193 -10.89 -2.47 -0.09
C SER A 193 -11.88 -3.35 0.65
N PRO A 194 -11.54 -3.84 1.84
CA PRO A 194 -12.52 -4.49 2.70
C PRO A 194 -13.50 -3.45 3.28
N PRO A 195 -14.66 -3.87 3.81
CA PRO A 195 -15.60 -3.00 4.48
C PRO A 195 -14.93 -2.24 5.64
N GLU A 196 -15.42 -1.04 5.93
CA GLU A 196 -14.84 -0.16 6.96
C GLU A 196 -14.83 -0.81 8.35
N GLU A 197 -15.83 -1.64 8.64
CA GLU A 197 -15.93 -2.41 9.88
C GLU A 197 -14.75 -3.38 10.05
N VAL A 198 -14.38 -4.08 8.98
CA VAL A 198 -13.24 -5.01 8.97
C VAL A 198 -11.92 -4.24 9.09
N VAL A 199 -11.79 -3.12 8.37
CA VAL A 199 -10.61 -2.23 8.47
C VAL A 199 -10.43 -1.75 9.89
N THR A 200 -11.50 -1.36 10.55
CA THR A 200 -11.48 -0.88 11.95
C THR A 200 -11.08 -2.01 12.90
N ALA A 201 -11.66 -3.21 12.76
CA ALA A 201 -11.30 -4.37 13.56
C ALA A 201 -9.82 -4.77 13.39
N ILE A 202 -9.30 -4.72 12.16
CA ILE A 202 -7.87 -4.97 11.88
C ILE A 202 -6.99 -3.92 12.54
N LYS A 203 -7.34 -2.64 12.43
CA LYS A 203 -6.61 -1.55 13.08
C LYS A 203 -6.58 -1.72 14.60
N ASP A 204 -7.72 -2.02 15.21
CA ASP A 204 -7.83 -2.24 16.66
C ASP A 204 -6.99 -3.44 17.11
N ARG A 205 -7.01 -4.53 16.35
CA ARG A 205 -6.15 -5.69 16.58
C ARG A 205 -4.67 -5.32 16.47
N MET A 206 -4.27 -4.60 15.43
CA MET A 206 -2.88 -4.15 15.26
C MET A 206 -2.42 -3.27 16.43
N VAL A 207 -3.27 -2.32 16.86
CA VAL A 207 -2.98 -1.46 18.02
C VAL A 207 -2.85 -2.30 19.29
N ALA A 208 -3.71 -3.30 19.50
CA ALA A 208 -3.63 -4.20 20.65
C ALA A 208 -2.34 -5.03 20.64
N VAL A 209 -1.97 -5.61 19.49
CA VAL A 209 -0.70 -6.36 19.33
C VAL A 209 0.50 -5.45 19.58
N GLN A 210 0.50 -4.25 19.00
CA GLN A 210 1.60 -3.29 19.19
C GLN A 210 1.75 -2.86 20.66
N ARG A 211 0.64 -2.64 21.37
CA ARG A 211 0.65 -2.36 22.81
C ARG A 211 1.21 -3.53 23.61
N GLN A 212 0.84 -4.76 23.23
CA GLN A 212 1.36 -5.96 23.88
C GLN A 212 2.87 -6.10 23.66
N GLU A 213 3.35 -5.89 22.44
CA GLU A 213 4.79 -5.92 22.12
C GLU A 213 5.57 -4.83 22.87
N GLN A 214 5.02 -3.61 22.93
CA GLN A 214 5.60 -2.52 23.72
C GLN A 214 5.68 -2.89 25.20
N ALA A 215 4.59 -3.42 25.78
CA ALA A 215 4.59 -3.83 27.18
C ALA A 215 5.59 -4.97 27.46
N GLN A 216 5.75 -5.91 26.52
CA GLN A 216 6.78 -6.97 26.64
C GLN A 216 8.19 -6.39 26.55
N ALA A 217 8.44 -5.48 25.60
CA ALA A 217 9.73 -4.79 25.46
C ALA A 217 10.08 -3.97 26.72
N GLU A 218 9.13 -3.21 27.26
CA GLU A 218 9.31 -2.47 28.51
C GLU A 218 9.56 -3.40 29.70
N ALA A 219 8.83 -4.52 29.81
CA ALA A 219 9.06 -5.51 30.86
C ALA A 219 10.44 -6.16 30.74
N ALA A 220 10.89 -6.48 29.53
CA ALA A 220 12.23 -6.99 29.27
C ALA A 220 13.30 -5.96 29.64
N GLN A 221 13.11 -4.71 29.24
CA GLN A 221 14.02 -3.61 29.61
C GLN A 221 14.10 -3.40 31.11
N ARG A 222 12.96 -3.40 31.82
CA ARG A 222 12.94 -3.26 33.31
C ARG A 222 13.67 -4.42 33.98
N ARG A 223 13.53 -5.65 33.48
CA ARG A 223 14.29 -6.81 33.98
C ARG A 223 15.78 -6.64 33.76
N THR A 224 16.20 -6.25 32.56
CA THR A 224 17.60 -6.02 32.24
C THR A 224 18.22 -4.91 33.12
N LEU A 225 17.47 -3.82 33.34
CA LEU A 225 17.93 -2.74 34.25
C LEU A 225 18.04 -3.21 35.71
N ALA A 226 17.04 -3.94 36.21
CA ALA A 226 17.07 -4.50 37.57
C ALA A 226 18.24 -5.49 37.77
N ASP A 227 18.49 -6.35 36.77
CA ASP A 227 19.61 -7.28 36.77
C ASP A 227 20.95 -6.52 36.74
N ALA A 228 21.05 -5.46 35.95
CA ALA A 228 22.26 -4.60 35.90
C ALA A 228 22.47 -3.87 37.20
N GLU A 229 21.45 -3.31 37.86
CA GLU A 229 21.50 -2.67 39.15
C GLU A 229 21.89 -3.66 40.24
N TYR A 230 21.30 -4.85 40.26
CA TYR A 230 21.64 -5.92 41.19
C TYR A 230 23.11 -6.32 41.04
N TYR A 231 23.60 -6.53 39.84
CA TYR A 231 24.99 -6.86 39.55
C TYR A 231 25.95 -5.75 39.95
N ALA A 232 25.59 -4.48 39.67
CA ALA A 232 26.37 -3.32 40.09
C ALA A 232 26.46 -3.19 41.62
N ALA A 233 25.32 -3.41 42.31
CA ALA A 233 25.29 -3.39 43.78
C ALA A 233 26.14 -4.53 44.40
N GLN A 234 26.05 -5.74 43.82
CA GLN A 234 26.86 -6.87 44.22
C GLN A 234 28.36 -6.59 44.01
N LYS A 235 28.75 -6.07 42.85
CA LYS A 235 30.14 -5.72 42.58
C LYS A 235 30.66 -4.62 43.49
N LYS A 236 29.83 -3.63 43.84
CA LYS A 236 30.17 -2.59 44.80
C LYS A 236 30.36 -3.17 46.22
N ALA A 237 29.49 -4.08 46.66
CA ALA A 237 29.61 -4.79 47.93
C ALA A 237 30.89 -5.66 48.00
N ASP A 238 31.14 -6.44 46.91
CA ASP A 238 32.35 -7.25 46.78
C ASP A 238 33.62 -6.35 46.85
N GLY A 239 33.61 -5.22 46.13
CA GLY A 239 34.70 -4.25 46.11
C GLY A 239 34.96 -3.65 47.49
N SER A 240 33.91 -3.24 48.23
CA SER A 240 34.04 -2.71 49.58
C SER A 240 34.48 -3.77 50.59
N ALA A 241 34.01 -4.99 50.46
CA ALA A 241 34.49 -6.11 51.31
C ALA A 241 35.99 -6.41 51.05
N TYR A 242 36.41 -6.41 49.79
CA TYR A 242 37.83 -6.56 49.43
C TYR A 242 38.68 -5.42 49.96
N GLU A 243 38.22 -4.16 49.86
CA GLU A 243 38.91 -3.00 50.42
C GLU A 243 39.09 -3.10 51.94
N ILE A 244 38.03 -3.44 52.68
CA ILE A 244 38.07 -3.66 54.12
C ILE A 244 39.05 -4.76 54.49
N THR A 245 39.02 -5.90 53.79
CA THR A 245 39.93 -7.03 54.06
C THR A 245 41.38 -6.68 53.74
N ALA A 246 41.62 -5.94 52.64
CA ALA A 246 42.97 -5.49 52.25
C ALA A 246 43.52 -4.46 53.23
N LEU A 247 42.73 -3.49 53.71
CA LEU A 247 43.11 -2.54 54.73
C LEU A 247 43.41 -3.25 56.04
N ALA A 248 42.55 -4.18 56.49
CA ALA A 248 42.77 -4.96 57.70
C ALA A 248 44.06 -5.79 57.63
N ALA A 249 44.35 -6.40 56.50
CA ALA A 249 45.58 -7.15 56.26
C ALA A 249 46.82 -6.25 56.29
N ALA A 250 46.75 -5.05 55.68
CA ALA A 250 47.80 -4.09 55.65
C ALA A 250 48.06 -3.54 57.06
N ASP A 251 47.00 -3.25 57.82
CA ASP A 251 47.15 -2.79 59.26
C ASP A 251 47.71 -3.91 60.14
N ALA A 252 47.27 -5.15 59.98
CA ALA A 252 47.85 -6.28 60.68
C ALA A 252 49.35 -6.46 60.37
N GLN A 253 49.74 -6.29 59.13
CA GLN A 253 51.15 -6.33 58.73
C GLN A 253 51.97 -5.15 59.29
N ARG A 254 51.38 -3.96 59.25
CA ARG A 254 52.00 -2.76 59.88
C ARG A 254 52.21 -2.99 61.37
N ILE A 255 51.18 -3.46 62.06
CA ILE A 255 51.29 -3.74 63.55
C ILE A 255 52.33 -4.84 63.79
N ALA A 256 52.38 -5.88 62.99
CA ALA A 256 53.38 -6.92 63.14
C ALA A 256 54.83 -6.39 62.94
N LEU A 257 55.06 -5.56 61.92
CA LEU A 257 56.37 -4.97 61.63
C LEU A 257 56.77 -3.98 62.71
N THR A 258 55.85 -3.10 63.16
CA THR A 258 56.14 -2.16 64.25
C THR A 258 56.45 -2.88 65.56
N SER A 259 55.65 -3.90 65.92
CA SER A 259 55.90 -4.67 67.13
C SER A 259 57.17 -5.56 67.08
N ALA A 260 57.58 -5.99 65.86
CA ALA A 260 58.87 -6.65 65.69
C ALA A 260 60.04 -5.70 65.84
N ALA A 261 59.96 -4.50 65.23
CA ALA A 261 60.97 -3.46 65.38
C ALA A 261 61.08 -2.95 66.83
N GLU A 262 59.96 -2.79 67.54
CA GLU A 262 59.95 -2.40 68.97
C GLU A 262 60.61 -3.51 69.85
N ARG A 263 60.28 -4.80 69.55
CA ARG A 263 60.95 -5.92 70.26
C ARG A 263 62.45 -5.94 70.02
N GLU A 264 62.87 -5.76 68.76
CA GLU A 264 64.27 -5.71 68.40
C GLU A 264 65.02 -4.53 69.12
N ALA A 265 64.41 -3.34 69.09
CA ALA A 265 64.89 -2.19 69.77
C ALA A 265 64.97 -2.37 71.32
N MET A 266 63.96 -3.00 71.92
CA MET A 266 63.94 -3.37 73.30
C MET A 266 65.00 -4.40 73.65
N GLN A 267 65.19 -5.44 72.83
CA GLN A 267 66.25 -6.43 73.00
C GLN A 267 67.63 -5.79 72.88
N ALA A 268 67.86 -4.89 71.92
CA ALA A 268 69.14 -4.13 71.83
C ALA A 268 69.38 -3.28 73.01
N THR A 269 68.34 -2.61 73.57
CA THR A 269 68.45 -1.81 74.79
C THR A 269 68.75 -2.67 76.00
N LEU A 270 68.06 -3.81 76.16
CA LEU A 270 68.33 -4.74 77.26
C LEU A 270 69.77 -5.31 77.18
N ALA A 271 70.24 -5.69 75.98
CA ALA A 271 71.60 -6.19 75.76
C ALA A 271 72.66 -5.13 76.11
N ALA A 272 72.39 -3.86 75.78
CA ALA A 272 73.31 -2.76 76.14
C ALA A 272 73.35 -2.46 77.66
N LEU A 273 72.29 -2.79 78.39
CA LEU A 273 72.18 -2.60 79.83
C LEU A 273 72.70 -3.77 80.68
N GLN A 274 72.78 -4.99 80.11
CA GLN A 274 73.25 -6.20 80.76
C GLN A 274 74.72 -6.07 81.34
N GLY A 275 75.48 -5.13 80.88
CA GLY A 275 76.84 -4.90 81.32
C GLY A 275 77.05 -3.83 82.42
N LYS A 276 75.98 -3.13 82.91
CA LYS A 276 76.11 -1.95 83.76
C LYS A 276 75.58 -2.12 85.19
N GLY A 277 75.37 -3.31 85.68
CA GLY A 277 75.02 -3.56 87.10
C GLY A 277 73.77 -2.82 87.63
N ASP A 278 73.83 -2.25 88.83
CA ASP A 278 72.71 -1.62 89.57
C ASP A 278 72.05 -0.42 88.82
N LEU A 279 72.80 0.33 88.03
CA LEU A 279 72.32 1.44 87.18
C LEU A 279 71.40 0.93 86.03
N GLY A 280 71.61 -0.26 85.51
CA GLY A 280 70.78 -0.86 84.50
C GLY A 280 69.38 -1.24 85.01
N ALA A 281 69.34 -1.72 86.29
CA ALA A 281 68.02 -2.04 86.89
C ALA A 281 67.14 -0.80 87.14
N GLN A 282 67.77 0.32 87.54
CA GLN A 282 67.04 1.60 87.74
C GLN A 282 66.52 2.20 86.41
N TYR A 283 67.31 2.08 85.34
CA TYR A 283 66.85 2.55 84.03
C TYR A 283 65.71 1.69 83.46
N ILE A 284 65.72 0.38 83.67
CA ILE A 284 64.58 -0.50 83.29
C ILE A 284 63.33 -0.11 84.08
N GLN A 285 63.43 0.18 85.39
CA GLN A 285 62.27 0.65 86.15
C GLN A 285 61.73 1.98 85.66
N LEU A 286 62.59 2.89 85.23
CA LEU A 286 62.17 4.18 84.67
C LEU A 286 61.47 4.02 83.34
N LEU A 287 61.97 3.15 82.44
CA LEU A 287 61.32 2.80 81.16
C LEU A 287 59.95 2.13 81.37
N ILE A 288 59.83 1.23 82.33
CA ILE A 288 58.55 0.61 82.70
C ILE A 288 57.57 1.65 83.21
N ALA A 289 58.04 2.61 84.07
CA ALA A 289 57.23 3.70 84.60
C ALA A 289 56.76 4.67 83.46
N GLU A 290 57.62 4.96 82.49
CA GLU A 290 57.29 5.80 81.32
C GLU A 290 56.23 5.11 80.34
N GLN A 291 56.41 3.84 80.07
CA GLN A 291 55.45 3.07 79.33
C GLN A 291 54.11 2.89 80.04
N LEU A 292 54.11 2.79 81.36
CA LEU A 292 52.88 2.75 82.17
C LEU A 292 52.17 4.09 82.23
N LYS A 293 52.92 5.23 82.11
CA LYS A 293 52.38 6.61 82.11
C LYS A 293 51.59 6.86 80.83
N ASP A 294 52.06 6.40 79.66
CA ASP A 294 51.40 6.56 78.40
C ASP A 294 50.18 5.55 78.15
N ASN A 295 50.25 4.41 78.82
CA ASN A 295 49.23 3.42 78.84
C ASN A 295 48.40 3.51 80.12
N SER A 296 47.51 4.50 80.24
CA SER A 296 46.64 4.74 81.39
C SER A 296 45.56 3.65 81.59
N LYS A 297 46.04 2.43 81.89
CA LYS A 297 45.20 1.39 82.46
C LYS A 297 45.41 1.35 83.93
N TRP A 298 44.50 1.92 84.70
CA TRP A 298 44.52 1.85 86.17
C TRP A 298 44.22 0.37 86.60
N ILE A 299 45.25 -0.25 87.22
CA ILE A 299 45.07 -1.52 87.90
C ILE A 299 44.73 -1.19 89.37
N ILE A 300 43.46 -1.28 89.72
CA ILE A 300 43.04 -1.18 91.11
C ILE A 300 43.25 -2.55 91.77
N SER A 301 44.31 -2.69 92.56
CA SER A 301 44.52 -3.88 93.39
C SER A 301 43.65 -3.78 94.62
N GLY A 302 42.47 -4.46 94.59
CA GLY A 302 41.66 -4.75 95.79
C GLY A 302 42.28 -5.88 96.54
N GLY A 303 42.56 -5.68 97.85
CA GLY A 303 43.28 -6.58 98.74
C GLY A 303 42.76 -7.97 98.99
N SER A 304 42.38 -8.72 97.93
CA SER A 304 42.06 -10.14 97.96
C SER A 304 42.27 -10.79 96.57
N GLY A 305 43.47 -10.74 96.04
CA GLY A 305 43.94 -11.69 95.03
C GLY A 305 43.23 -11.85 93.72
N GLU A 306 42.22 -11.08 93.36
CA GLU A 306 41.49 -11.19 92.12
C GLU A 306 41.53 -9.87 91.35
N THR A 307 42.28 -9.85 90.25
CA THR A 307 42.39 -8.70 89.34
C THR A 307 41.24 -8.77 88.32
N VAL A 308 40.31 -7.79 88.40
CA VAL A 308 39.29 -7.60 87.39
C VAL A 308 39.75 -6.58 86.37
N PRO A 309 39.96 -6.88 85.08
CA PRO A 309 40.31 -5.90 84.07
C PRO A 309 39.08 -5.03 83.74
N VAL A 310 39.15 -3.70 84.07
CA VAL A 310 38.12 -2.76 83.55
C VAL A 310 38.60 -2.29 82.19
N VAL A 311 37.88 -2.69 81.17
CA VAL A 311 38.05 -2.19 79.76
C VAL A 311 37.16 -0.95 79.60
N GLU A 312 37.77 0.25 79.64
CA GLU A 312 37.05 1.46 79.19
C GLU A 312 37.07 1.57 77.67
N LEU A 313 35.91 1.36 77.06
CA LEU A 313 35.73 1.70 75.68
C LEU A 313 35.63 3.22 75.52
N ARG A 314 36.68 3.82 75.00
CA ARG A 314 36.65 5.22 74.59
C ARG A 314 36.04 5.31 73.24
N THR A 315 34.80 5.75 73.14
CA THR A 315 34.21 6.22 71.93
C THR A 315 34.77 7.59 71.58
N THR A 316 35.54 7.67 70.52
CA THR A 316 35.91 8.93 69.86
C THR A 316 34.84 9.35 68.89
N PRO A 317 34.50 10.62 68.70
CA PRO A 317 33.43 11.17 67.90
C PRO A 317 33.62 10.97 66.40
#